data_053c3f09541500df93b47cfdf7802ca6
#
_entry.id   053c3f09541500df93b47cfdf7802ca6
#
_cell.length_a   1.000
_cell.length_b   1.000
_cell.length_c   1.000
_cell.angle_alpha   90.00
_cell.angle_beta   90.00
_cell.angle_gamma   90.00
#
_symmetry.space_group_name_H-M   'P 1'
#
loop_
_entity.id
_entity.type
_entity.pdbx_description
1 polymer ?
#
loop_
_entity_poly.entity_id
_entity_poly.type
_entity_poly.pdbx_seq_one_letter_code
_entity_poly.pdbx_strand_id
1 'polypeptide(L)'
;MAVKTKPGPVTSQADIELTIHASHWNPFTVLGLHELPGGTDRLKKWVIRAFLPEARTAWVVDLLRGEPGELVPMERLHRDGLFQAVFSDRAEPFMYRLKIESHEGHQWDIVDPYRFGPVLTDFDLHLLGEGTHLRNYERLGAHLRTHEGFRGVNYAVWAPNAERVSVTGNFNHWDGRRHPMRNRGATGIWELFIP
;
A
#
# COMPACT_ATOMS: atom_id res chain seq x y z
N MET A 1 -5.63 28.78 -12.27
CA MET A 1 -5.27 28.09 -13.52
C MET A 1 -4.85 26.67 -13.14
N ALA A 2 -5.63 25.67 -13.55
CA ALA A 2 -5.31 24.27 -13.25
C ALA A 2 -4.13 23.81 -14.10
N VAL A 3 -3.01 23.48 -13.48
CA VAL A 3 -1.87 22.87 -14.15
C VAL A 3 -2.26 21.46 -14.53
N LYS A 4 -2.49 21.23 -15.82
CA LYS A 4 -2.61 19.88 -16.38
C LYS A 4 -1.23 19.23 -16.35
N THR A 5 -0.91 18.50 -15.28
CA THR A 5 0.24 17.62 -15.26
C THR A 5 -0.10 16.38 -16.07
N LYS A 6 0.64 16.13 -17.16
CA LYS A 6 0.60 14.83 -17.85
C LYS A 6 1.02 13.74 -16.88
N PRO A 7 0.30 12.60 -16.84
CA PRO A 7 0.71 11.47 -16.03
C PRO A 7 2.11 11.02 -16.44
N GLY A 8 3.04 10.96 -15.50
CA GLY A 8 4.37 10.41 -15.75
C GLY A 8 4.28 8.90 -15.96
N PRO A 9 5.14 8.30 -16.79
CA PRO A 9 5.11 6.88 -17.08
C PRO A 9 5.70 6.13 -15.89
N VAL A 10 4.89 5.38 -15.15
CA VAL A 10 5.49 4.78 -13.99
C VAL A 10 4.93 3.46 -13.54
N THR A 11 3.80 3.13 -14.01
CA THR A 11 3.25 1.80 -13.81
C THR A 11 2.85 1.30 -15.17
N SER A 12 3.34 0.14 -15.56
CA SER A 12 2.96 -0.45 -16.84
C SER A 12 1.46 -0.77 -16.82
N GLN A 13 0.83 -0.80 -18.00
CA GLN A 13 -0.57 -1.24 -18.09
C GLN A 13 -0.74 -2.65 -17.50
N ALA A 14 0.27 -3.50 -17.63
CA ALA A 14 0.28 -4.83 -17.03
C ALA A 14 0.23 -4.79 -15.50
N ASP A 15 1.01 -3.90 -14.85
CA ASP A 15 0.99 -3.75 -13.39
C ASP A 15 -0.36 -3.23 -12.90
N ILE A 16 -0.99 -2.32 -13.65
CA ILE A 16 -2.35 -1.83 -13.38
C ILE A 16 -3.32 -3.00 -13.37
N GLU A 17 -3.36 -3.79 -14.44
CA GLU A 17 -4.25 -4.96 -14.58
C GLU A 17 -4.00 -5.99 -13.47
N LEU A 18 -2.74 -6.31 -13.17
CA LEU A 18 -2.40 -7.23 -12.08
C LEU A 18 -2.85 -6.68 -10.71
N THR A 19 -2.75 -5.38 -10.49
CA THR A 19 -3.13 -4.75 -9.22
C THR A 19 -4.65 -4.76 -9.02
N ILE A 20 -5.42 -4.34 -10.02
CA ILE A 20 -6.90 -4.30 -9.91
C ILE A 20 -7.55 -5.68 -9.79
N HIS A 21 -6.85 -6.73 -10.25
CA HIS A 21 -7.27 -8.13 -10.11
C HIS A 21 -6.64 -8.84 -8.90
N ALA A 22 -5.88 -8.13 -8.06
CA ALA A 22 -5.12 -8.66 -6.93
C ALA A 22 -4.21 -9.85 -7.32
N SER A 23 -3.72 -9.86 -8.55
CA SER A 23 -2.84 -10.91 -9.09
C SER A 23 -1.37 -10.50 -9.10
N HIS A 24 -1.07 -9.29 -8.60
CA HIS A 24 0.31 -8.83 -8.49
C HIS A 24 1.01 -9.55 -7.33
N TRP A 25 2.14 -10.23 -7.62
CA TRP A 25 2.91 -11.00 -6.63
C TRP A 25 3.46 -10.13 -5.47
N ASN A 26 3.70 -8.84 -5.73
CA ASN A 26 4.10 -7.86 -4.72
C ASN A 26 3.40 -6.52 -4.97
N PRO A 27 2.20 -6.30 -4.43
CA PRO A 27 1.43 -5.07 -4.63
C PRO A 27 2.16 -3.82 -4.09
N PHE A 28 3.11 -3.99 -3.18
CA PHE A 28 3.92 -2.91 -2.62
C PHE A 28 4.92 -2.29 -3.61
N THR A 29 5.11 -2.85 -4.79
CA THR A 29 5.88 -2.21 -5.87
C THR A 29 5.05 -1.22 -6.68
N VAL A 30 3.73 -1.25 -6.53
CA VAL A 30 2.78 -0.39 -7.24
C VAL A 30 2.06 0.54 -6.28
N LEU A 31 1.46 -0.01 -5.20
CA LEU A 31 0.68 0.72 -4.20
C LEU A 31 1.60 1.34 -3.15
N GLY A 32 1.11 2.43 -2.52
CA GLY A 32 1.88 3.20 -1.54
C GLY A 32 2.67 4.34 -2.16
N LEU A 33 3.69 4.81 -1.43
CA LEU A 33 4.56 5.93 -1.82
C LEU A 33 5.81 5.42 -2.53
N HIS A 34 6.07 5.92 -3.74
CA HIS A 34 7.23 5.55 -4.56
C HIS A 34 7.96 6.76 -5.12
N GLU A 35 9.28 6.67 -5.22
CA GLU A 35 10.09 7.62 -5.95
C GLU A 35 9.96 7.38 -7.46
N LEU A 36 9.76 8.46 -8.22
CA LEU A 36 9.71 8.44 -9.68
C LEU A 36 11.03 8.92 -10.28
N PRO A 37 11.43 8.37 -11.44
CA PRO A 37 12.58 8.90 -12.18
C PRO A 37 12.32 10.35 -12.64
N GLY A 38 13.42 11.11 -12.84
CA GLY A 38 13.38 12.47 -13.38
C GLY A 38 13.23 13.58 -12.34
N GLY A 39 13.48 13.30 -11.06
CA GLY A 39 13.76 14.30 -10.05
C GLY A 39 15.20 14.84 -10.18
N THR A 40 15.54 15.81 -9.34
CA THR A 40 16.91 16.32 -9.13
C THR A 40 17.46 15.79 -7.81
N ASP A 41 18.76 15.96 -7.56
CA ASP A 41 19.38 15.58 -6.27
C ASP A 41 18.76 16.28 -5.06
N ARG A 42 18.11 17.43 -5.28
CA ARG A 42 17.48 18.24 -4.22
C ARG A 42 15.97 18.05 -4.13
N LEU A 43 15.29 17.79 -5.25
CA LEU A 43 13.85 17.64 -5.33
C LEU A 43 13.51 16.41 -6.16
N LYS A 44 13.05 15.39 -5.48
CA LYS A 44 12.60 14.15 -6.08
C LYS A 44 11.15 14.24 -6.52
N LYS A 45 10.78 13.36 -7.41
CA LYS A 45 9.38 13.13 -7.77
C LYS A 45 8.87 11.92 -7.00
N TRP A 46 7.71 12.07 -6.39
CA TRP A 46 7.04 11.01 -5.65
C TRP A 46 5.67 10.74 -6.23
N VAL A 47 5.22 9.52 -6.11
CA VAL A 47 3.84 9.15 -6.45
C VAL A 47 3.26 8.32 -5.33
N ILE A 48 1.99 8.59 -5.00
CA ILE A 48 1.18 7.74 -4.12
C ILE A 48 0.13 7.09 -5.00
N ARG A 49 0.02 5.76 -4.93
CA ARG A 49 -1.03 4.99 -5.59
C ARG A 49 -1.82 4.18 -4.59
N ALA A 50 -3.13 4.16 -4.77
CA ALA A 50 -4.05 3.43 -3.92
C ALA A 50 -5.15 2.77 -4.74
N PHE A 51 -5.50 1.53 -4.37
CA PHE A 51 -6.66 0.83 -4.93
C PHE A 51 -7.85 0.97 -3.98
N LEU A 52 -8.83 1.76 -4.38
CA LEU A 52 -9.99 2.20 -3.60
C LEU A 52 -11.26 1.99 -4.43
N PRO A 53 -11.75 0.76 -4.57
CA PRO A 53 -12.85 0.44 -5.48
C PRO A 53 -14.19 1.12 -5.11
N GLU A 54 -14.39 1.44 -3.83
CA GLU A 54 -15.58 2.15 -3.33
C GLU A 54 -15.53 3.67 -3.50
N ALA A 55 -14.35 4.22 -3.81
CA ALA A 55 -14.18 5.66 -3.88
C ALA A 55 -14.76 6.24 -5.17
N ARG A 56 -15.58 7.28 -5.04
CA ARG A 56 -15.90 8.20 -6.13
C ARG A 56 -14.74 9.14 -6.38
N THR A 57 -14.20 9.72 -5.31
CA THR A 57 -13.04 10.61 -5.31
C THR A 57 -12.13 10.28 -4.13
N ALA A 58 -10.85 10.55 -4.29
CA ALA A 58 -9.84 10.32 -3.27
C ALA A 58 -8.84 11.48 -3.23
N TRP A 59 -8.25 11.71 -2.06
CA TRP A 59 -7.21 12.71 -1.82
C TRP A 59 -6.11 12.10 -0.98
N VAL A 60 -4.90 12.58 -1.20
CA VAL A 60 -3.82 12.45 -0.25
C VAL A 60 -3.94 13.59 0.76
N VAL A 61 -3.97 13.27 2.04
CA VAL A 61 -3.80 14.22 3.14
C VAL A 61 -2.32 14.30 3.43
N ASP A 62 -1.66 15.32 2.92
CA ASP A 62 -0.23 15.54 3.11
C ASP A 62 0.05 16.10 4.51
N LEU A 63 0.76 15.34 5.32
CA LEU A 63 1.08 15.69 6.71
C LEU A 63 2.48 16.31 6.87
N LEU A 64 3.17 16.65 5.79
CA LEU A 64 4.51 17.22 5.85
C LEU A 64 4.59 18.47 6.74
N ARG A 65 3.53 19.29 6.74
CA ARG A 65 3.41 20.50 7.55
C ARG A 65 2.59 20.31 8.83
N GLY A 66 2.27 19.06 9.18
CA GLY A 66 1.47 18.70 10.35
C GLY A 66 -0.04 18.65 10.08
N GLU A 67 -0.82 18.46 11.13
CA GLU A 67 -2.28 18.41 11.08
C GLU A 67 -2.89 19.84 10.99
N PRO A 68 -4.01 20.00 10.25
CA PRO A 68 -4.90 18.98 9.66
C PRO A 68 -4.40 18.38 8.34
N GLY A 69 -3.29 18.83 7.77
CA GLY A 69 -2.75 18.36 6.49
C GLY A 69 -3.35 19.07 5.27
N GLU A 70 -2.60 19.08 4.18
CA GLU A 70 -3.02 19.63 2.89
C GLU A 70 -3.69 18.53 2.05
N LEU A 71 -4.86 18.85 1.47
CA LEU A 71 -5.59 17.92 0.61
C LEU A 71 -5.09 18.03 -0.84
N VAL A 72 -4.47 16.97 -1.33
CA VAL A 72 -4.04 16.85 -2.73
C VAL A 72 -4.93 15.85 -3.45
N PRO A 73 -5.69 16.28 -4.47
CA PRO A 73 -6.60 15.38 -5.17
C PRO A 73 -5.82 14.28 -5.92
N MET A 74 -6.37 13.07 -5.89
CA MET A 74 -5.86 11.94 -6.65
C MET A 74 -6.57 11.81 -8.00
N GLU A 75 -5.80 11.54 -9.04
CA GLU A 75 -6.31 11.17 -10.36
C GLU A 75 -6.74 9.71 -10.36
N ARG A 76 -7.92 9.42 -10.94
CA ARG A 76 -8.35 8.04 -11.17
C ARG A 76 -7.68 7.50 -12.42
N LEU A 77 -6.81 6.50 -12.27
CA LEU A 77 -6.12 5.82 -13.38
C LEU A 77 -6.97 4.74 -14.03
N HIS A 78 -7.80 4.05 -13.25
CA HIS A 78 -8.63 2.96 -13.74
C HIS A 78 -10.06 3.04 -13.14
N ARG A 79 -11.05 2.64 -13.95
CA ARG A 79 -12.47 2.65 -13.55
C ARG A 79 -12.75 1.83 -12.30
N ASP A 80 -11.99 0.76 -12.06
CA ASP A 80 -12.16 -0.15 -10.92
C ASP A 80 -11.56 0.43 -9.61
N GLY A 81 -11.11 1.69 -9.62
CA GLY A 81 -10.73 2.41 -8.41
C GLY A 81 -9.23 2.46 -8.12
N LEU A 82 -8.37 2.37 -9.13
CA LEU A 82 -6.96 2.70 -8.96
C LEU A 82 -6.78 4.22 -9.10
N PHE A 83 -6.17 4.84 -8.08
CA PHE A 83 -5.90 6.27 -8.00
C PHE A 83 -4.42 6.56 -7.85
N GLN A 84 -4.00 7.76 -8.30
CA GLN A 84 -2.64 8.28 -8.06
C GLN A 84 -2.61 9.77 -7.75
N ALA A 85 -1.59 10.20 -7.00
CA ALA A 85 -1.19 11.59 -6.88
C ALA A 85 0.31 11.71 -7.05
N VAL A 86 0.78 12.75 -7.77
CA VAL A 86 2.20 12.98 -8.04
C VAL A 86 2.66 14.27 -7.35
N PHE A 87 3.82 14.20 -6.70
CA PHE A 87 4.47 15.29 -5.98
C PHE A 87 5.83 15.54 -6.60
N SER A 88 6.16 16.80 -6.91
CA SER A 88 7.41 17.15 -7.62
C SER A 88 8.35 18.02 -6.79
N ASP A 89 7.96 18.34 -5.57
CA ASP A 89 8.56 19.35 -4.70
C ASP A 89 9.05 18.79 -3.35
N ARG A 90 9.31 17.47 -3.28
CA ARG A 90 9.72 16.78 -2.06
C ARG A 90 11.12 16.22 -2.20
N ALA A 91 11.97 16.52 -1.20
CA ALA A 91 13.32 15.95 -1.12
C ALA A 91 13.30 14.48 -0.62
N GLU A 92 12.37 14.17 0.28
CA GLU A 92 12.31 12.91 1.02
C GLU A 92 10.88 12.33 1.06
N PRO A 93 10.72 11.04 1.39
CA PRO A 93 9.42 10.44 1.68
C PRO A 93 8.72 11.20 2.82
N PHE A 94 7.42 11.31 2.76
CA PHE A 94 6.63 12.05 3.72
C PHE A 94 5.46 11.26 4.28
N MET A 95 4.97 11.71 5.44
CA MET A 95 3.80 11.13 6.10
C MET A 95 2.52 11.58 5.42
N TYR A 96 1.61 10.64 5.19
CA TYR A 96 0.31 10.93 4.59
C TYR A 96 -0.79 10.01 5.11
N ARG A 97 -2.03 10.42 4.89
CA ARG A 97 -3.23 9.59 4.95
C ARG A 97 -3.97 9.70 3.63
N LEU A 98 -4.93 8.83 3.42
CA LEU A 98 -5.85 8.93 2.30
C LEU A 98 -7.23 9.35 2.82
N LYS A 99 -7.82 10.35 2.18
CA LYS A 99 -9.21 10.74 2.38
C LYS A 99 -10.00 10.21 1.21
N ILE A 100 -11.12 9.56 1.50
CA ILE A 100 -11.96 8.87 0.53
C ILE A 100 -13.36 9.47 0.59
N GLU A 101 -13.99 9.63 -0.56
CA GLU A 101 -15.41 9.92 -0.67
C GLU A 101 -16.09 8.83 -1.50
N SER A 102 -17.13 8.19 -0.94
CA SER A 102 -17.94 7.20 -1.64
C SER A 102 -18.83 7.81 -2.71
N HIS A 103 -19.45 6.95 -3.52
CA HIS A 103 -20.46 7.36 -4.50
C HIS A 103 -21.72 7.98 -3.83
N GLU A 104 -21.96 7.68 -2.57
CA GLU A 104 -23.06 8.21 -1.76
C GLU A 104 -22.69 9.53 -1.04
N GLY A 105 -21.45 9.99 -1.17
CA GLY A 105 -20.95 11.23 -0.56
C GLY A 105 -20.43 11.07 0.87
N HIS A 106 -20.35 9.85 1.42
CA HIS A 106 -19.71 9.62 2.71
C HIS A 106 -18.20 9.82 2.61
N GLN A 107 -17.62 10.49 3.59
CA GLN A 107 -16.19 10.76 3.64
C GLN A 107 -15.54 10.14 4.89
N TRP A 108 -14.37 9.56 4.73
CA TRP A 108 -13.56 9.05 5.83
C TRP A 108 -12.07 9.08 5.47
N ASP A 109 -11.24 9.04 6.49
CA ASP A 109 -9.79 8.94 6.35
C ASP A 109 -9.31 7.53 6.65
N ILE A 110 -8.28 7.07 5.93
CA ILE A 110 -7.58 5.82 6.22
C ILE A 110 -6.07 6.06 6.25
N VAL A 111 -5.39 5.26 7.04
CA VAL A 111 -3.94 5.10 6.94
C VAL A 111 -3.68 4.02 5.90
N ASP A 112 -2.88 4.33 4.88
CA ASP A 112 -2.61 3.40 3.78
C ASP A 112 -1.78 2.21 4.26
N PRO A 113 -2.26 0.96 4.16
CA PRO A 113 -1.49 -0.23 4.54
C PRO A 113 -0.21 -0.41 3.74
N TYR A 114 -0.18 0.09 2.50
CA TYR A 114 0.95 -0.07 1.57
C TYR A 114 2.11 0.89 1.80
N ARG A 115 1.98 1.81 2.75
CA ARG A 115 3.07 2.69 3.18
C ARG A 115 4.06 2.01 4.13
N PHE A 116 3.68 0.90 4.75
CA PHE A 116 4.48 0.25 5.79
C PHE A 116 5.53 -0.70 5.23
N GLY A 117 6.72 -0.65 5.83
CA GLY A 117 7.75 -1.63 5.62
C GLY A 117 7.33 -3.04 6.09
N PRO A 118 8.14 -4.06 5.83
CA PRO A 118 7.88 -5.41 6.33
C PRO A 118 8.02 -5.47 7.85
N VAL A 119 7.16 -6.26 8.51
CA VAL A 119 7.20 -6.50 9.95
C VAL A 119 8.13 -7.67 10.28
N LEU A 120 8.09 -8.74 9.46
CA LEU A 120 9.00 -9.87 9.63
C LEU A 120 10.40 -9.47 9.17
N THR A 121 11.39 -9.71 10.03
CA THR A 121 12.79 -9.45 9.74
C THR A 121 13.37 -10.52 8.83
N ASP A 122 14.50 -10.23 8.18
CA ASP A 122 15.22 -11.23 7.38
C ASP A 122 15.68 -12.42 8.24
N PHE A 123 15.95 -12.19 9.53
CA PHE A 123 16.27 -13.24 10.47
C PHE A 123 15.06 -14.15 10.75
N ASP A 124 13.85 -13.58 10.96
CA ASP A 124 12.62 -14.38 11.07
C ASP A 124 12.42 -15.23 9.81
N LEU A 125 12.59 -14.63 8.63
CA LEU A 125 12.44 -15.34 7.34
C LEU A 125 13.44 -16.46 7.16
N HIS A 126 14.69 -16.25 7.57
CA HIS A 126 15.74 -17.29 7.55
C HIS A 126 15.34 -18.49 8.41
N LEU A 127 15.00 -18.26 9.69
CA LEU A 127 14.57 -19.32 10.60
C LEU A 127 13.30 -20.04 10.15
N LEU A 128 12.33 -19.31 9.59
CA LEU A 128 11.12 -19.91 9.04
C LEU A 128 11.42 -20.78 7.81
N GLY A 129 12.33 -20.31 6.94
CA GLY A 129 12.77 -21.05 5.75
C GLY A 129 13.53 -22.33 6.08
N GLU A 130 14.33 -22.34 7.15
CA GLU A 130 15.04 -23.53 7.65
C GLU A 130 14.15 -24.47 8.49
N GLY A 131 12.95 -24.03 8.87
CA GLY A 131 12.09 -24.79 9.78
C GLY A 131 12.57 -24.82 11.24
N THR A 132 13.52 -23.92 11.58
CA THR A 132 14.13 -23.86 12.93
C THR A 132 13.50 -22.79 13.83
N HIS A 133 12.48 -22.05 13.36
CA HIS A 133 11.79 -21.04 14.14
C HIS A 133 10.84 -21.68 15.15
N LEU A 134 11.34 -22.03 16.34
CA LEU A 134 10.58 -22.76 17.38
C LEU A 134 9.33 -22.00 17.88
N ARG A 135 9.27 -20.65 17.68
CA ARG A 135 8.14 -19.80 18.08
C ARG A 135 7.48 -19.18 16.85
N ASN A 136 7.34 -19.95 15.78
CA ASN A 136 6.74 -19.48 14.53
C ASN A 136 5.30 -18.95 14.71
N TYR A 137 4.54 -19.46 15.69
CA TYR A 137 3.20 -19.02 16.05
C TYR A 137 3.16 -17.55 16.53
N GLU A 138 4.29 -16.96 16.93
CA GLU A 138 4.38 -15.54 17.29
C GLU A 138 4.62 -14.63 16.07
N ARG A 139 4.92 -15.24 14.94
CA ARG A 139 5.24 -14.56 13.68
C ARG A 139 4.17 -14.78 12.62
N LEU A 140 3.70 -16.02 12.48
CA LEU A 140 2.65 -16.39 11.56
C LEU A 140 1.26 -16.27 12.21
N GLY A 141 0.27 -15.90 11.42
CA GLY A 141 -1.09 -15.64 11.86
C GLY A 141 -1.43 -14.15 11.82
N ALA A 142 -2.35 -13.73 12.70
CA ALA A 142 -2.81 -12.35 12.85
C ALA A 142 -2.43 -11.84 14.24
N HIS A 143 -1.53 -10.87 14.31
CA HIS A 143 -0.99 -10.37 15.58
C HIS A 143 -1.17 -8.86 15.72
N LEU A 144 -1.78 -8.45 16.82
CA LEU A 144 -1.80 -7.05 17.24
C LEU A 144 -0.37 -6.56 17.48
N ARG A 145 0.02 -5.49 16.81
CA ARG A 145 1.35 -4.89 16.92
C ARG A 145 1.29 -3.37 16.83
N THR A 146 2.35 -2.74 17.31
CA THR A 146 2.69 -1.36 16.95
C THR A 146 3.82 -1.43 15.94
N HIS A 147 3.62 -0.89 14.74
CA HIS A 147 4.60 -0.86 13.66
C HIS A 147 4.69 0.57 13.10
N GLU A 148 5.90 1.10 12.99
CA GLU A 148 6.16 2.49 12.54
C GLU A 148 5.27 3.54 13.24
N GLY A 149 5.01 3.35 14.55
CA GLY A 149 4.19 4.24 15.37
C GLY A 149 2.67 4.02 15.29
N PHE A 150 2.19 3.09 14.47
CA PHE A 150 0.76 2.78 14.32
C PHE A 150 0.40 1.45 14.96
N ARG A 151 -0.73 1.45 15.69
CA ARG A 151 -1.33 0.20 16.18
C ARG A 151 -2.14 -0.44 15.08
N GLY A 152 -1.96 -1.73 14.88
CA GLY A 152 -2.67 -2.47 13.84
C GLY A 152 -2.48 -3.97 13.99
N VAL A 153 -2.81 -4.71 12.95
CA VAL A 153 -2.66 -6.16 12.88
C VAL A 153 -1.66 -6.52 11.79
N ASN A 154 -0.62 -7.26 12.14
CA ASN A 154 0.23 -7.92 11.17
C ASN A 154 -0.35 -9.28 10.83
N TYR A 155 -0.64 -9.49 9.56
CA TYR A 155 -1.03 -10.78 9.00
C TYR A 155 0.18 -11.38 8.30
N ALA A 156 0.50 -12.62 8.65
CA ALA A 156 1.57 -13.37 8.00
C ALA A 156 1.18 -14.84 7.85
N VAL A 157 1.42 -15.41 6.68
CA VAL A 157 1.08 -16.80 6.38
C VAL A 157 2.16 -17.45 5.51
N TRP A 158 2.45 -18.71 5.78
CA TRP A 158 3.27 -19.52 4.91
C TRP A 158 2.39 -20.22 3.87
N ALA A 159 2.54 -19.82 2.62
CA ALA A 159 1.78 -20.33 1.48
C ALA A 159 2.68 -20.36 0.23
N PRO A 160 3.66 -21.29 0.19
CA PRO A 160 4.70 -21.31 -0.84
C PRO A 160 4.18 -21.57 -2.25
N ASN A 161 3.03 -22.24 -2.37
CA ASN A 161 2.43 -22.57 -3.65
C ASN A 161 1.32 -21.62 -4.08
N ALA A 162 1.06 -20.54 -3.29
CA ALA A 162 0.04 -19.57 -3.64
C ALA A 162 0.55 -18.60 -4.69
N GLU A 163 -0.26 -18.34 -5.70
CA GLU A 163 -0.03 -17.29 -6.69
C GLU A 163 -0.33 -15.91 -6.11
N ARG A 164 -1.31 -15.86 -5.18
CA ARG A 164 -1.74 -14.65 -4.47
C ARG A 164 -2.30 -14.98 -3.09
N VAL A 165 -2.15 -14.06 -2.16
CA VAL A 165 -2.77 -14.12 -0.83
C VAL A 165 -3.34 -12.75 -0.50
N SER A 166 -4.53 -12.70 0.08
CA SER A 166 -5.19 -11.46 0.50
C SER A 166 -5.83 -11.62 1.86
N VAL A 167 -5.86 -10.54 2.62
CA VAL A 167 -6.64 -10.47 3.86
C VAL A 167 -8.06 -10.06 3.53
N THR A 168 -9.05 -10.82 4.02
CA THR A 168 -10.48 -10.52 3.80
C THR A 168 -11.25 -10.57 5.12
N GLY A 169 -12.30 -9.77 5.21
CA GLY A 169 -13.18 -9.70 6.37
C GLY A 169 -14.27 -8.65 6.19
N ASN A 170 -15.09 -8.43 7.22
CA ASN A 170 -16.16 -7.43 7.18
C ASN A 170 -15.63 -6.00 6.93
N PHE A 171 -14.40 -5.71 7.39
CA PHE A 171 -13.76 -4.40 7.25
C PHE A 171 -13.40 -4.03 5.80
N ASN A 172 -13.37 -5.00 4.89
CA ASN A 172 -13.11 -4.76 3.47
C ASN A 172 -14.14 -5.44 2.55
N HIS A 173 -15.36 -5.72 3.07
CA HIS A 173 -16.47 -6.32 2.35
C HIS A 173 -16.14 -7.67 1.71
N TRP A 174 -15.17 -8.41 2.29
CA TRP A 174 -14.67 -9.69 1.77
C TRP A 174 -14.07 -9.60 0.36
N ASP A 175 -13.72 -8.38 -0.08
CA ASP A 175 -13.08 -8.15 -1.38
C ASP A 175 -11.56 -8.35 -1.26
N GLY A 176 -11.07 -9.48 -1.74
CA GLY A 176 -9.63 -9.84 -1.73
C GLY A 176 -8.74 -8.92 -2.59
N ARG A 177 -9.32 -8.02 -3.40
CA ARG A 177 -8.57 -7.04 -4.18
C ARG A 177 -8.07 -5.87 -3.34
N ARG A 178 -8.67 -5.64 -2.16
CA ARG A 178 -8.40 -4.46 -1.32
C ARG A 178 -7.15 -4.58 -0.46
N HIS A 179 -6.84 -5.80 -0.02
CA HIS A 179 -5.72 -6.06 0.89
C HIS A 179 -4.85 -7.25 0.44
N PRO A 180 -4.34 -7.23 -0.81
CA PRO A 180 -3.37 -8.25 -1.23
C PRO A 180 -2.06 -8.09 -0.44
N MET A 181 -1.51 -9.24 -0.04
CA MET A 181 -0.29 -9.33 0.75
C MET A 181 0.96 -9.31 -0.15
N ARG A 182 2.09 -8.87 0.40
CA ARG A 182 3.40 -9.01 -0.27
C ARG A 182 3.96 -10.40 -0.10
N ASN A 183 4.52 -10.95 -1.15
CA ASN A 183 5.35 -12.15 -1.09
C ASN A 183 6.74 -11.77 -0.57
N ARG A 184 7.29 -12.56 0.38
CA ARG A 184 8.63 -12.37 0.95
C ARG A 184 9.67 -13.27 0.27
N GLY A 185 9.58 -13.38 -1.05
CA GLY A 185 10.53 -14.09 -1.89
C GLY A 185 10.46 -15.62 -1.74
N ALA A 186 11.61 -16.29 -1.84
CA ALA A 186 11.70 -17.76 -1.85
C ALA A 186 11.24 -18.45 -0.55
N THR A 187 10.94 -17.68 0.51
CA THR A 187 10.48 -18.24 1.78
C THR A 187 9.06 -18.79 1.73
N GLY A 188 8.27 -18.39 0.74
CA GLY A 188 6.84 -18.71 0.67
C GLY A 188 5.98 -17.99 1.72
N ILE A 189 6.55 -17.01 2.42
CA ILE A 189 5.84 -16.18 3.39
C ILE A 189 5.16 -15.01 2.68
N TRP A 190 3.93 -14.73 3.09
CA TRP A 190 3.17 -13.55 2.68
C TRP A 190 2.85 -12.74 3.92
N GLU A 191 2.96 -11.41 3.82
CA GLU A 191 2.63 -10.53 4.95
C GLU A 191 1.97 -9.23 4.52
N LEU A 192 1.15 -8.67 5.42
CA LEU A 192 0.55 -7.35 5.34
C LEU A 192 0.28 -6.82 6.74
N PHE A 193 0.68 -5.58 7.00
CA PHE A 193 0.26 -4.83 8.19
C PHE A 193 -0.93 -3.94 7.84
N ILE A 194 -2.02 -4.06 8.60
CA ILE A 194 -3.22 -3.21 8.49
C ILE A 194 -3.34 -2.42 9.79
N PRO A 195 -3.18 -1.08 9.74
CA PRO A 195 -3.26 -0.20 10.89
C PRO A 195 -4.69 -0.03 11.43
#